data_2ad2d0b51b39575553c14cd509187a82
#
_entry.id   2ad2d0b51b39575553c14cd509187a82
#
_cell.length_a   1.000
_cell.length_b   1.000
_cell.length_c   1.000
_cell.angle_alpha   90.00
_cell.angle_beta   90.00
_cell.angle_gamma   90.00
#
_symmetry.space_group_name_H-M   'P 1'
#
loop_
_entity.id
_entity.type
_entity.pdbx_description
1 polymer ?
#
loop_
_entity_poly.entity_id
_entity_poly.type
_entity_poly.pdbx_seq_one_letter_code
_entity_poly.pdbx_strand_id
1 'polypeptide(L)'
;ALERQRSDYRLAEGRSDQPLLLSGHFLPLAAHPQAGWNDLWLLTEVIHEGRQPQVLEESIVSDASASPDDFRQGYRNRFQATPWEAFFRPPPTPPKPRILGTQSAVVTGPKGEEIHCDRYGRVKVQFHWDREGQADDSSSCWLRVASGWAGRNYGAIAIPRVGMEVLVTFLEGDPDQPLVSGCLFHREHPVPYELPGHKTRSVFKSLSSPGGGGYNELRIEDRKGQEQIFVHAQRDWDENIEHDQKIRVGHQRHDTVQANSYSEFKAEEHRTTHAERKVEVRASDHLTVANDQHLKIASGQFVEAGQEIHLSSGLKVVLEAGAELTLKGGGSFLKLDASGVTLSGANVRVNSGGSPGNGSGAAPLLPGPPLDADAATAGQVLDNPARSRPERKGPEQLIVDVWGDPAQGSQVVLLPPESEA
;
A
#
# COMPACT_ATOMS: atom_id res chain seq x y z
N ALA A 1 -24.04 -19.06 21.58
CA ALA A 1 -24.70 -20.01 20.66
C ALA A 1 -25.24 -21.23 21.40
N LEU A 2 -24.43 -21.98 22.14
CA LEU A 2 -24.83 -23.22 22.83
C LEU A 2 -25.93 -22.98 23.89
N GLU A 3 -25.80 -21.95 24.73
CA GLU A 3 -26.81 -21.57 25.73
C GLU A 3 -28.17 -21.25 25.09
N ARG A 4 -28.16 -20.61 23.94
CA ARG A 4 -29.41 -20.30 23.21
C ARG A 4 -30.06 -21.55 22.62
N GLN A 5 -29.26 -22.50 22.11
CA GLN A 5 -29.77 -23.78 21.62
C GLN A 5 -30.31 -24.70 22.75
N ARG A 6 -29.88 -24.44 23.98
CA ARG A 6 -30.36 -25.20 25.16
C ARG A 6 -31.53 -24.52 25.89
N SER A 7 -31.88 -23.25 25.52
CA SER A 7 -32.90 -22.50 26.23
C SER A 7 -34.34 -23.08 26.07
N ASP A 8 -34.54 -23.89 25.03
CA ASP A 8 -35.83 -24.54 24.73
C ASP A 8 -35.83 -26.05 24.92
N TYR A 9 -34.76 -26.63 25.54
CA TYR A 9 -34.68 -28.10 25.75
C TYR A 9 -35.81 -28.63 26.64
N ARG A 10 -36.46 -27.78 27.42
CA ARG A 10 -37.54 -28.12 28.34
C ARG A 10 -38.51 -26.95 28.40
N LEU A 11 -39.62 -27.04 27.68
CA LEU A 11 -40.68 -26.04 27.63
C LEU A 11 -41.93 -26.61 28.26
N ALA A 12 -42.61 -25.81 29.08
CA ALA A 12 -43.94 -26.08 29.59
C ALA A 12 -44.92 -25.04 28.96
N GLU A 13 -46.04 -25.51 28.50
CA GLU A 13 -47.13 -24.67 28.05
C GLU A 13 -48.28 -24.77 29.04
N GLY A 14 -48.86 -23.66 29.40
CA GLY A 14 -49.95 -23.59 30.37
C GLY A 14 -51.03 -22.59 30.00
N ARG A 15 -52.16 -22.74 30.65
CA ARG A 15 -53.27 -21.75 30.59
C ARG A 15 -53.64 -21.34 32.00
N SER A 16 -54.01 -20.07 32.16
CA SER A 16 -54.39 -19.53 33.46
C SER A 16 -55.45 -18.42 33.27
N ASP A 17 -56.17 -18.15 34.36
CA ASP A 17 -57.05 -17.00 34.50
C ASP A 17 -56.41 -15.87 35.34
N GLN A 18 -55.13 -16.01 35.70
CA GLN A 18 -54.41 -15.09 36.56
C GLN A 18 -53.87 -13.88 35.72
N PRO A 19 -54.46 -12.66 35.86
CA PRO A 19 -54.07 -11.54 34.98
C PRO A 19 -52.71 -10.93 35.34
N LEU A 20 -52.11 -11.28 36.44
CA LEU A 20 -50.83 -10.73 36.91
C LEU A 20 -49.60 -11.49 36.39
N LEU A 21 -49.78 -12.54 35.57
CA LEU A 21 -48.66 -13.22 34.97
C LEU A 21 -47.95 -12.33 33.95
N LEU A 22 -46.65 -12.19 34.06
CA LEU A 22 -45.81 -11.38 33.16
C LEU A 22 -44.65 -12.19 32.67
N SER A 23 -44.30 -12.03 31.40
CA SER A 23 -43.07 -12.63 30.86
C SER A 23 -41.83 -12.09 31.57
N GLY A 24 -40.80 -12.91 31.74
CA GLY A 24 -39.61 -12.55 32.50
C GLY A 24 -39.75 -12.72 34.01
N HIS A 25 -40.93 -13.12 34.52
CA HIS A 25 -41.17 -13.39 35.93
C HIS A 25 -41.18 -14.86 36.22
N PHE A 26 -40.91 -15.24 37.50
CA PHE A 26 -41.00 -16.61 37.96
C PHE A 26 -42.40 -16.95 38.43
N LEU A 27 -42.87 -18.14 38.04
CA LEU A 27 -44.10 -18.76 38.47
C LEU A 27 -43.80 -19.94 39.35
N PRO A 28 -44.09 -19.92 40.67
CA PRO A 28 -44.02 -21.13 41.52
C PRO A 28 -45.20 -22.02 41.20
N LEU A 29 -44.94 -23.24 40.74
CA LEU A 29 -45.97 -24.26 40.52
C LEU A 29 -45.96 -25.22 41.68
N ALA A 30 -47.12 -25.46 42.28
CA ALA A 30 -47.29 -26.36 43.40
C ALA A 30 -48.53 -27.23 43.21
N ALA A 31 -48.56 -28.37 43.90
CA ALA A 31 -49.65 -29.33 43.89
C ALA A 31 -50.01 -29.93 42.51
N HIS A 32 -49.05 -29.90 41.59
CA HIS A 32 -49.21 -30.58 40.29
C HIS A 32 -49.11 -32.10 40.49
N PRO A 33 -49.95 -32.92 39.81
CA PRO A 33 -49.91 -34.38 39.93
C PRO A 33 -48.54 -34.98 39.62
N GLN A 34 -47.83 -34.42 38.72
CA GLN A 34 -46.45 -34.82 38.40
C GLN A 34 -45.49 -34.06 39.33
N ALA A 35 -44.99 -34.75 40.35
CA ALA A 35 -44.17 -34.13 41.41
C ALA A 35 -42.97 -33.33 40.90
N GLY A 36 -42.30 -33.77 39.83
CA GLY A 36 -41.15 -33.11 39.25
C GLY A 36 -41.46 -31.79 38.51
N TRP A 37 -42.74 -31.38 38.47
CA TRP A 37 -43.15 -30.08 37.94
C TRP A 37 -43.41 -29.04 39.01
N ASN A 38 -43.51 -29.47 40.24
CA ASN A 38 -43.71 -28.60 41.40
C ASN A 38 -42.42 -27.89 41.76
N ASP A 39 -42.10 -26.86 40.99
CA ASP A 39 -40.88 -26.09 41.07
C ASP A 39 -41.13 -24.64 40.56
N LEU A 40 -40.06 -23.87 40.51
CA LEU A 40 -40.06 -22.52 39.98
C LEU A 40 -39.87 -22.50 38.46
N TRP A 41 -40.73 -21.82 37.73
CA TRP A 41 -40.71 -21.74 36.28
C TRP A 41 -40.55 -20.30 35.84
N LEU A 42 -39.62 -20.02 34.90
CA LEU A 42 -39.48 -18.73 34.25
C LEU A 42 -40.51 -18.61 33.11
N LEU A 43 -41.39 -17.65 33.18
CA LEU A 43 -42.34 -17.32 32.11
C LEU A 43 -41.59 -16.68 30.97
N THR A 44 -41.50 -17.35 29.83
CA THR A 44 -40.79 -16.84 28.62
C THR A 44 -41.73 -16.03 27.71
N GLU A 45 -43.01 -16.42 27.67
CA GLU A 45 -44.04 -15.76 26.91
C GLU A 45 -45.38 -15.84 27.70
N VAL A 46 -46.15 -14.74 27.65
CA VAL A 46 -47.53 -14.70 28.17
C VAL A 46 -48.41 -13.99 27.18
N ILE A 47 -49.46 -14.65 26.70
CA ILE A 47 -50.45 -14.07 25.80
C ILE A 47 -51.76 -13.91 26.59
N HIS A 48 -52.15 -12.63 26.80
CA HIS A 48 -53.38 -12.28 27.48
C HIS A 48 -54.52 -12.12 26.50
N GLU A 49 -55.66 -12.72 26.78
CA GLU A 49 -56.85 -12.60 25.98
C GLU A 49 -58.05 -12.23 26.89
N GLY A 50 -58.65 -11.12 26.58
CA GLY A 50 -59.85 -10.64 27.27
C GLY A 50 -60.98 -10.40 26.28
N ARG A 51 -62.20 -10.86 26.61
CA ARG A 51 -63.43 -10.57 25.86
C ARG A 51 -64.48 -10.00 26.75
N GLN A 52 -64.96 -8.84 26.37
CA GLN A 52 -66.06 -8.13 27.05
C GLN A 52 -67.14 -7.73 26.04
N PRO A 53 -68.02 -8.66 25.61
CA PRO A 53 -68.99 -8.44 24.56
C PRO A 53 -69.94 -7.28 24.88
N GLN A 54 -70.27 -7.03 26.15
CA GLN A 54 -71.21 -6.00 26.58
C GLN A 54 -70.78 -4.57 26.13
N VAL A 55 -69.52 -4.32 25.89
CA VAL A 55 -69.01 -3.01 25.43
C VAL A 55 -69.24 -2.85 23.91
N LEU A 56 -69.48 -3.94 23.21
CA LEU A 56 -69.62 -3.98 21.74
C LEU A 56 -71.08 -4.16 21.28
N GLU A 57 -72.04 -4.35 22.19
CA GLU A 57 -73.44 -4.69 21.87
C GLU A 57 -74.18 -3.60 21.09
N GLU A 58 -73.73 -2.36 21.14
CA GLU A 58 -74.35 -1.26 20.35
C GLU A 58 -73.94 -1.28 18.86
N SER A 59 -72.94 -2.06 18.49
CA SER A 59 -72.35 -2.03 17.13
C SER A 59 -72.44 -3.36 16.38
N ILE A 60 -72.88 -4.46 16.98
CA ILE A 60 -72.86 -5.77 16.35
C ILE A 60 -74.26 -6.26 16.08
N VAL A 61 -74.77 -5.93 14.94
CA VAL A 61 -75.75 -6.73 14.20
C VAL A 61 -74.96 -7.75 13.41
N SER A 62 -74.98 -8.99 13.81
CA SER A 62 -74.44 -10.16 13.12
C SER A 62 -73.17 -10.79 13.66
N ASP A 63 -73.25 -12.09 13.73
CA ASP A 63 -72.20 -13.09 13.69
C ASP A 63 -70.85 -12.66 14.27
N ALA A 64 -70.85 -12.43 15.55
CA ALA A 64 -69.59 -12.57 16.28
C ALA A 64 -69.02 -13.96 15.90
N SER A 65 -68.09 -14.00 14.99
CA SER A 65 -67.43 -15.21 14.53
C SER A 65 -67.06 -16.03 15.75
N ALA A 66 -67.67 -17.21 15.83
CA ALA A 66 -67.42 -18.17 16.91
C ALA A 66 -65.90 -18.28 17.02
N SER A 67 -65.35 -18.00 18.21
CA SER A 67 -63.95 -18.28 18.48
C SER A 67 -63.74 -19.77 18.26
N PRO A 68 -62.71 -20.21 17.57
CA PRO A 68 -62.50 -21.64 17.29
C PRO A 68 -62.52 -22.53 18.52
N ASP A 69 -62.43 -21.93 19.73
CA ASP A 69 -62.37 -22.59 21.01
C ASP A 69 -63.48 -22.17 21.99
N ASP A 70 -64.60 -21.64 21.50
CA ASP A 70 -65.82 -21.26 22.25
C ASP A 70 -65.59 -20.26 23.42
N PHE A 71 -64.49 -19.49 23.43
CA PHE A 71 -64.27 -18.46 24.44
C PHE A 71 -65.11 -17.21 24.12
N ARG A 72 -66.21 -17.06 24.84
CA ARG A 72 -67.21 -15.98 24.58
C ARG A 72 -67.01 -14.76 25.45
N GLN A 73 -66.61 -14.92 26.73
CA GLN A 73 -66.49 -13.81 27.69
C GLN A 73 -65.49 -14.14 28.78
N GLY A 74 -64.87 -13.10 29.35
CA GLY A 74 -63.98 -13.18 30.49
C GLY A 74 -62.52 -12.95 30.12
N TYR A 75 -61.64 -13.47 30.95
CA TYR A 75 -60.22 -13.33 30.78
C TYR A 75 -59.56 -14.72 30.80
N ARG A 76 -58.57 -14.92 29.99
CA ARG A 76 -57.64 -16.07 30.01
C ARG A 76 -56.27 -15.65 29.53
N ASN A 77 -55.27 -16.40 29.89
CA ASN A 77 -53.97 -16.32 29.28
C ASN A 77 -53.41 -17.69 28.91
N ARG A 78 -52.50 -17.66 28.01
CA ARG A 78 -51.61 -18.79 27.66
C ARG A 78 -50.20 -18.35 27.94
N PHE A 79 -49.37 -19.24 28.48
CA PHE A 79 -48.01 -18.94 28.73
C PHE A 79 -47.09 -20.11 28.34
N GLN A 80 -45.85 -19.72 27.98
CA GLN A 80 -44.73 -20.65 27.88
C GLN A 80 -43.78 -20.39 29.03
N ALA A 81 -43.18 -21.45 29.55
CA ALA A 81 -42.28 -21.38 30.67
C ALA A 81 -41.12 -22.38 30.49
N THR A 82 -39.98 -22.06 31.06
CA THR A 82 -38.83 -22.96 31.18
C THR A 82 -38.48 -23.14 32.65
N PRO A 83 -37.88 -24.26 33.05
CA PRO A 83 -37.41 -24.42 34.44
C PRO A 83 -36.45 -23.30 34.82
N TRP A 84 -36.50 -22.84 36.06
CA TRP A 84 -35.66 -21.75 36.56
C TRP A 84 -34.15 -22.03 36.42
N GLU A 85 -33.74 -23.31 36.44
CA GLU A 85 -32.37 -23.78 36.25
C GLU A 85 -31.89 -23.60 34.79
N ALA A 86 -32.81 -23.51 33.84
CA ALA A 86 -32.47 -23.34 32.43
C ALA A 86 -32.07 -21.88 32.14
N PHE A 87 -30.85 -21.69 31.71
CA PHE A 87 -30.36 -20.36 31.32
C PHE A 87 -31.08 -19.88 30.06
N PHE A 88 -32.14 -19.10 30.21
CA PHE A 88 -32.97 -18.65 29.11
C PHE A 88 -32.28 -17.51 28.32
N ARG A 89 -32.17 -17.70 27.02
CA ARG A 89 -31.79 -16.64 26.06
C ARG A 89 -32.81 -16.58 24.96
N PRO A 90 -33.53 -15.43 24.81
CA PRO A 90 -34.55 -15.32 23.78
C PRO A 90 -33.94 -15.51 22.39
N PRO A 91 -34.70 -16.10 21.44
CA PRO A 91 -34.26 -16.21 20.07
C PRO A 91 -34.01 -14.82 19.46
N PRO A 92 -33.03 -14.63 18.57
CA PRO A 92 -32.84 -13.37 17.86
C PRO A 92 -33.95 -13.23 16.82
N THR A 93 -35.01 -12.54 17.17
CA THR A 93 -36.19 -12.38 16.29
C THR A 93 -35.92 -11.51 15.07
N PRO A 94 -35.13 -10.41 15.08
CA PRO A 94 -34.59 -9.85 13.85
C PRO A 94 -33.35 -10.67 13.45
N PRO A 95 -33.34 -11.34 12.29
CA PRO A 95 -32.11 -11.95 11.78
C PRO A 95 -31.06 -10.87 11.56
N LYS A 96 -29.80 -11.19 11.84
CA LYS A 96 -28.70 -10.27 11.51
C LYS A 96 -28.73 -9.98 10.01
N PRO A 97 -28.71 -8.71 9.59
CA PRO A 97 -28.66 -8.35 8.19
C PRO A 97 -27.49 -9.03 7.48
N ARG A 98 -27.68 -9.45 6.25
CA ARG A 98 -26.63 -10.06 5.43
C ARG A 98 -26.60 -9.42 4.05
N ILE A 99 -25.40 -9.13 3.59
CA ILE A 99 -25.12 -8.65 2.24
C ILE A 99 -24.42 -9.80 1.49
N LEU A 100 -25.17 -10.43 0.55
CA LEU A 100 -24.72 -11.67 -0.10
C LEU A 100 -23.78 -11.44 -1.29
N GLY A 101 -23.51 -10.20 -1.69
CA GLY A 101 -22.66 -9.88 -2.84
C GLY A 101 -21.70 -8.74 -2.56
N THR A 102 -20.95 -8.38 -3.59
CA THR A 102 -20.14 -7.16 -3.61
C THR A 102 -21.00 -5.97 -4.05
N GLN A 103 -20.64 -4.80 -3.55
CA GLN A 103 -21.24 -3.53 -3.95
C GLN A 103 -20.15 -2.57 -4.42
N SER A 104 -20.46 -1.66 -5.34
CA SER A 104 -19.56 -0.57 -5.66
C SER A 104 -19.81 0.63 -4.75
N ALA A 105 -18.73 1.38 -4.51
CA ALA A 105 -18.75 2.60 -3.72
C ALA A 105 -17.68 3.56 -4.24
N VAL A 106 -17.79 4.83 -3.87
CA VAL A 106 -16.79 5.86 -4.21
C VAL A 106 -15.94 6.17 -3.00
N VAL A 107 -14.61 6.24 -3.18
CA VAL A 107 -13.69 6.63 -2.10
C VAL A 107 -13.90 8.10 -1.74
N THR A 108 -13.96 8.38 -0.44
CA THR A 108 -14.25 9.71 0.11
C THR A 108 -13.15 10.18 1.05
N GLY A 109 -13.14 11.48 1.32
CA GLY A 109 -12.19 12.11 2.23
C GLY A 109 -12.50 13.59 2.46
N PRO A 110 -11.71 14.29 3.27
CA PRO A 110 -11.86 15.71 3.50
C PRO A 110 -11.77 16.52 2.21
N LYS A 111 -12.47 17.63 2.16
CA LYS A 111 -12.48 18.51 1.00
C LYS A 111 -11.06 18.99 0.64
N GLY A 112 -10.65 18.73 -0.60
CA GLY A 112 -9.35 19.14 -1.13
C GLY A 112 -8.23 18.12 -0.94
N GLU A 113 -8.46 17.02 -0.24
CA GLU A 113 -7.53 15.90 -0.21
C GLU A 113 -7.75 14.96 -1.40
N GLU A 114 -6.65 14.56 -2.04
CA GLU A 114 -6.67 13.60 -3.15
C GLU A 114 -6.49 12.15 -2.67
N ILE A 115 -5.81 11.96 -1.55
CA ILE A 115 -5.52 10.67 -0.94
C ILE A 115 -5.84 10.76 0.54
N HIS A 116 -6.86 10.03 0.99
CA HIS A 116 -7.26 9.99 2.40
C HIS A 116 -7.18 8.58 2.93
N CYS A 117 -6.19 8.32 3.77
CA CYS A 117 -6.01 7.02 4.40
C CYS A 117 -5.51 7.18 5.84
N ASP A 118 -5.68 6.14 6.63
CA ASP A 118 -5.09 6.07 7.95
C ASP A 118 -3.70 5.37 7.94
N ARG A 119 -3.07 5.27 9.10
CA ARG A 119 -1.76 4.61 9.28
C ARG A 119 -1.72 3.13 8.87
N TYR A 120 -2.86 2.50 8.63
CA TYR A 120 -2.98 1.10 8.19
C TYR A 120 -3.30 0.99 6.69
N GLY A 121 -3.32 2.11 5.95
CA GLY A 121 -3.69 2.13 4.54
C GLY A 121 -5.18 1.86 4.29
N ARG A 122 -6.04 2.09 5.30
CA ARG A 122 -7.49 1.98 5.16
C ARG A 122 -8.06 3.25 4.53
N VAL A 123 -9.18 3.11 3.82
CA VAL A 123 -9.89 4.22 3.16
C VAL A 123 -11.32 4.31 3.65
N LYS A 124 -11.98 5.42 3.37
CA LYS A 124 -13.41 5.63 3.58
C LYS A 124 -14.13 5.71 2.25
N VAL A 125 -15.40 5.29 2.23
CA VAL A 125 -16.19 5.21 1.01
C VAL A 125 -17.61 5.73 1.23
N GLN A 126 -18.26 6.15 0.15
CA GLN A 126 -19.68 6.45 0.08
C GLN A 126 -20.33 5.40 -0.82
N PHE A 127 -21.33 4.66 -0.31
CA PHE A 127 -22.13 3.75 -1.12
C PHE A 127 -23.17 4.52 -1.95
N HIS A 128 -23.50 4.04 -3.13
CA HIS A 128 -24.46 4.71 -4.04
C HIS A 128 -25.89 4.78 -3.48
N TRP A 129 -26.26 3.89 -2.57
CA TRP A 129 -27.57 3.89 -1.91
C TRP A 129 -27.64 4.80 -0.68
N ASP A 130 -26.52 5.22 -0.14
CA ASP A 130 -26.46 6.13 1.00
C ASP A 130 -26.83 7.56 0.56
N ARG A 131 -28.04 7.99 0.92
CA ARG A 131 -28.59 9.29 0.55
C ARG A 131 -28.29 10.38 1.56
N GLU A 132 -27.83 10.03 2.74
CA GLU A 132 -27.54 10.97 3.83
C GLU A 132 -26.06 11.37 3.87
N GLY A 133 -25.21 10.59 3.25
CA GLY A 133 -23.76 10.83 3.19
C GLY A 133 -23.42 12.12 2.45
N GLN A 134 -22.41 12.82 2.96
CA GLN A 134 -21.90 14.09 2.40
C GLN A 134 -20.71 13.88 1.45
N ALA A 135 -20.35 12.63 1.15
CA ALA A 135 -19.16 12.23 0.39
C ALA A 135 -17.85 12.82 0.97
N ASP A 136 -17.76 12.85 2.28
CA ASP A 136 -16.62 13.36 3.05
C ASP A 136 -15.95 12.27 3.89
N ASP A 137 -15.11 12.66 4.85
CA ASP A 137 -14.40 11.76 5.75
C ASP A 137 -15.29 11.16 6.87
N SER A 138 -16.57 11.49 6.92
CA SER A 138 -17.56 10.89 7.83
C SER A 138 -18.43 9.82 7.18
N SER A 139 -18.34 9.63 5.85
CA SER A 139 -19.25 8.79 5.05
C SER A 139 -19.24 7.30 5.43
N SER A 140 -18.18 6.77 6.00
CA SER A 140 -18.11 5.36 6.45
C SER A 140 -17.13 5.16 7.60
N CYS A 141 -17.10 3.93 8.12
CA CYS A 141 -15.97 3.44 8.89
C CYS A 141 -14.72 3.29 7.99
N TRP A 142 -13.55 3.02 8.58
CA TRP A 142 -12.33 2.72 7.85
C TRP A 142 -12.37 1.31 7.25
N LEU A 143 -12.29 1.19 5.92
CA LEU A 143 -12.26 -0.07 5.19
C LEU A 143 -10.82 -0.47 4.86
N ARG A 144 -10.46 -1.71 5.14
CA ARG A 144 -9.18 -2.27 4.67
C ARG A 144 -9.19 -2.41 3.16
N VAL A 145 -8.05 -2.16 2.53
CA VAL A 145 -7.85 -2.36 1.10
C VAL A 145 -7.13 -3.69 0.88
N ALA A 146 -7.71 -4.56 0.07
CA ALA A 146 -7.09 -5.81 -0.30
C ALA A 146 -5.90 -5.56 -1.23
N SER A 147 -4.84 -6.33 -1.04
CA SER A 147 -3.68 -6.35 -1.92
C SER A 147 -3.41 -7.79 -2.36
N GLY A 148 -2.83 -7.97 -3.53
CA GLY A 148 -2.42 -9.28 -4.03
C GLY A 148 -1.27 -9.90 -3.21
N TRP A 149 -0.54 -9.09 -2.45
CA TRP A 149 0.58 -9.54 -1.63
C TRP A 149 0.78 -8.59 -0.44
N ALA A 150 0.66 -9.10 0.78
CA ALA A 150 0.76 -8.31 2.00
C ALA A 150 1.43 -9.12 3.11
N GLY A 151 2.59 -8.66 3.58
CA GLY A 151 3.36 -9.25 4.67
C GLY A 151 3.87 -8.19 5.63
N ARG A 152 4.71 -8.60 6.57
CA ARG A 152 5.31 -7.68 7.54
C ARG A 152 6.43 -6.89 6.86
N ASN A 153 6.18 -5.61 6.56
CA ASN A 153 7.09 -4.69 5.89
C ASN A 153 7.50 -5.10 4.46
N TYR A 154 6.70 -5.97 3.80
CA TYR A 154 6.88 -6.29 2.39
C TYR A 154 5.54 -6.58 1.73
N GLY A 155 5.46 -6.38 0.43
CA GLY A 155 4.25 -6.59 -0.35
C GLY A 155 4.00 -5.47 -1.37
N ALA A 156 2.80 -5.45 -1.92
CA ALA A 156 2.35 -4.41 -2.85
C ALA A 156 1.29 -3.54 -2.17
N ILE A 157 1.44 -2.23 -2.25
CA ILE A 157 0.46 -1.28 -1.72
C ILE A 157 0.17 -0.21 -2.76
N ALA A 158 -1.12 0.03 -3.02
CA ALA A 158 -1.61 1.18 -3.76
C ALA A 158 -2.90 1.66 -3.08
N ILE A 159 -2.90 2.89 -2.58
CA ILE A 159 -4.05 3.45 -1.88
C ILE A 159 -5.03 4.02 -2.91
N PRO A 160 -6.29 3.55 -2.95
CA PRO A 160 -7.33 4.15 -3.76
C PRO A 160 -7.54 5.61 -3.38
N ARG A 161 -7.61 6.50 -4.39
CA ARG A 161 -7.74 7.95 -4.18
C ARG A 161 -9.19 8.37 -4.05
N VAL A 162 -9.42 9.52 -3.43
CA VAL A 162 -10.73 10.15 -3.34
C VAL A 162 -11.33 10.31 -4.75
N GLY A 163 -12.59 9.91 -4.90
CA GLY A 163 -13.31 9.88 -6.17
C GLY A 163 -13.19 8.58 -6.97
N MET A 164 -12.27 7.67 -6.65
CA MET A 164 -12.17 6.38 -7.34
C MET A 164 -13.32 5.45 -6.97
N GLU A 165 -13.85 4.73 -7.95
CA GLU A 165 -14.82 3.67 -7.73
C GLU A 165 -14.14 2.39 -7.29
N VAL A 166 -14.66 1.79 -6.22
CA VAL A 166 -14.12 0.58 -5.61
C VAL A 166 -15.19 -0.49 -5.44
N LEU A 167 -14.78 -1.75 -5.49
CA LEU A 167 -15.61 -2.89 -5.11
C LEU A 167 -15.46 -3.13 -3.61
N VAL A 168 -16.58 -3.19 -2.89
CA VAL A 168 -16.64 -3.50 -1.47
C VAL A 168 -17.25 -4.88 -1.27
N THR A 169 -16.55 -5.73 -0.57
CA THR A 169 -16.96 -7.08 -0.19
C THR A 169 -17.17 -7.13 1.32
N PHE A 170 -18.15 -7.91 1.77
CA PHE A 170 -18.50 -8.05 3.18
C PHE A 170 -18.10 -9.45 3.67
N LEU A 171 -17.22 -9.52 4.68
CA LEU A 171 -16.77 -10.80 5.23
C LEU A 171 -17.96 -11.57 5.82
N GLU A 172 -18.15 -12.80 5.35
CA GLU A 172 -19.30 -13.66 5.72
C GLU A 172 -20.68 -13.03 5.48
N GLY A 173 -20.74 -12.00 4.63
CA GLY A 173 -21.94 -11.22 4.40
C GLY A 173 -22.32 -10.26 5.53
N ASP A 174 -21.42 -10.01 6.46
CA ASP A 174 -21.63 -9.11 7.60
C ASP A 174 -21.47 -7.64 7.17
N PRO A 175 -22.55 -6.81 7.23
CA PRO A 175 -22.46 -5.39 6.86
C PRO A 175 -21.46 -4.60 7.70
N ASP A 176 -21.14 -5.06 8.91
CA ASP A 176 -20.18 -4.41 9.81
C ASP A 176 -18.72 -4.75 9.49
N GLN A 177 -18.48 -5.63 8.51
CA GLN A 177 -17.14 -6.05 8.12
C GLN A 177 -16.85 -5.83 6.62
N PRO A 178 -16.96 -4.59 6.13
CA PRO A 178 -16.64 -4.25 4.76
C PRO A 178 -15.12 -4.23 4.52
N LEU A 179 -14.71 -4.60 3.30
CA LEU A 179 -13.36 -4.39 2.81
C LEU A 179 -13.37 -4.05 1.31
N VAL A 180 -12.43 -3.22 0.89
CA VAL A 180 -12.21 -2.92 -0.53
C VAL A 180 -11.45 -4.07 -1.17
N SER A 181 -12.04 -4.70 -2.19
CA SER A 181 -11.46 -5.85 -2.90
C SER A 181 -10.84 -5.48 -4.25
N GLY A 182 -11.11 -4.30 -4.79
CA GLY A 182 -10.54 -3.83 -6.05
C GLY A 182 -11.03 -2.44 -6.43
N CYS A 183 -10.48 -1.90 -7.53
CA CYS A 183 -10.88 -0.64 -8.14
C CYS A 183 -11.47 -0.89 -9.52
N LEU A 184 -12.39 -0.02 -9.97
CA LEU A 184 -13.03 -0.11 -11.27
C LEU A 184 -12.70 1.14 -12.10
N PHE A 185 -12.42 0.91 -13.38
CA PHE A 185 -12.44 1.99 -14.36
C PHE A 185 -13.87 2.22 -14.86
N HIS A 186 -14.23 3.47 -15.10
CA HIS A 186 -15.53 3.87 -15.61
C HIS A 186 -15.40 5.11 -16.52
N ARG A 187 -16.52 5.66 -16.97
CA ARG A 187 -16.53 6.75 -17.94
C ARG A 187 -15.77 8.01 -17.48
N GLU A 188 -15.85 8.35 -16.21
CA GLU A 188 -15.19 9.54 -15.63
C GLU A 188 -13.74 9.25 -15.23
N HIS A 189 -13.42 8.00 -14.92
CA HIS A 189 -12.07 7.52 -14.63
C HIS A 189 -11.67 6.43 -15.65
N PRO A 190 -11.32 6.83 -16.89
CA PRO A 190 -10.99 5.89 -17.95
C PRO A 190 -9.64 5.19 -17.73
N VAL A 191 -9.43 4.10 -18.43
CA VAL A 191 -8.15 3.39 -18.47
C VAL A 191 -7.00 4.31 -18.95
N PRO A 192 -5.74 4.06 -18.54
CA PRO A 192 -4.59 4.93 -18.84
C PRO A 192 -4.30 5.13 -20.34
N TYR A 193 -4.73 4.20 -21.19
CA TYR A 193 -4.58 4.24 -22.64
C TYR A 193 -5.86 3.82 -23.35
N GLU A 194 -6.15 4.46 -24.45
CA GLU A 194 -7.38 4.20 -25.22
C GLU A 194 -7.48 2.74 -25.67
N LEU A 195 -8.61 2.12 -25.34
CA LEU A 195 -8.96 0.78 -25.80
C LEU A 195 -10.01 0.84 -26.93
N PRO A 196 -10.02 -0.11 -27.86
CA PRO A 196 -9.19 -1.31 -27.97
C PRO A 196 -7.83 -1.09 -28.66
N GLY A 197 -7.46 0.12 -29.03
CA GLY A 197 -6.24 0.43 -29.79
C GLY A 197 -4.96 -0.06 -29.12
N HIS A 198 -4.90 0.02 -27.81
CA HIS A 198 -3.73 -0.36 -26.98
C HIS A 198 -3.95 -1.60 -26.11
N LYS A 199 -4.73 -2.57 -26.59
CA LYS A 199 -5.06 -3.80 -25.85
C LYS A 199 -3.86 -4.70 -25.51
N THR A 200 -2.72 -4.48 -26.15
CA THR A 200 -1.45 -5.20 -25.91
C THR A 200 -0.58 -4.56 -24.85
N ARG A 201 -1.02 -3.46 -24.24
CA ARG A 201 -0.28 -2.77 -23.18
C ARG A 201 -0.69 -3.25 -21.81
N SER A 202 0.32 -3.57 -21.00
CA SER A 202 0.22 -3.71 -19.56
C SER A 202 0.86 -2.49 -18.91
N VAL A 203 0.15 -1.84 -17.95
CA VAL A 203 0.57 -0.53 -17.42
C VAL A 203 0.39 -0.48 -15.92
N PHE A 204 1.43 -0.02 -15.23
CA PHE A 204 1.34 0.52 -13.88
C PHE A 204 1.68 2.01 -13.95
N LYS A 205 0.68 2.86 -13.71
CA LYS A 205 0.83 4.32 -13.81
C LYS A 205 0.30 4.99 -12.56
N SER A 206 1.11 5.83 -11.94
CA SER A 206 0.74 6.67 -10.81
C SER A 206 0.47 8.11 -11.29
N LEU A 207 0.03 8.95 -10.38
CA LEU A 207 -0.18 10.38 -10.62
C LEU A 207 0.45 11.15 -9.47
N SER A 208 1.17 12.22 -9.76
CA SER A 208 1.73 13.09 -8.73
C SER A 208 0.63 13.74 -7.89
N SER A 209 0.84 13.87 -6.61
CA SER A 209 -0.10 14.47 -5.64
C SER A 209 0.67 15.40 -4.70
N PRO A 210 0.06 16.53 -4.26
CA PRO A 210 -1.23 17.06 -4.65
C PRO A 210 -1.17 17.83 -6.00
N GLY A 211 -2.27 17.77 -6.78
CA GLY A 211 -2.53 18.63 -7.96
C GLY A 211 -1.50 18.60 -9.08
N GLY A 212 -0.54 17.69 -9.04
CA GLY A 212 0.58 17.64 -9.96
C GLY A 212 0.19 17.01 -11.31
N GLY A 213 0.51 17.66 -12.45
CA GLY A 213 0.35 17.07 -13.77
C GLY A 213 1.37 15.98 -14.13
N GLY A 214 2.22 15.54 -13.16
CA GLY A 214 3.26 14.53 -13.35
C GLY A 214 2.79 13.11 -13.05
N TYR A 215 3.60 12.10 -13.46
CA TYR A 215 3.30 10.69 -13.24
C TYR A 215 4.58 9.85 -13.23
N ASN A 216 4.53 8.69 -12.61
CA ASN A 216 5.50 7.61 -12.81
C ASN A 216 4.84 6.45 -13.55
N GLU A 217 5.56 5.78 -14.44
CA GLU A 217 4.98 4.72 -15.27
C GLU A 217 5.97 3.57 -15.52
N LEU A 218 5.48 2.35 -15.34
CA LEU A 218 6.05 1.14 -15.92
C LEU A 218 5.05 0.60 -16.95
N ARG A 219 5.43 0.56 -18.21
CA ARG A 219 4.61 0.08 -19.31
C ARG A 219 5.31 -1.01 -20.09
N ILE A 220 4.58 -2.06 -20.42
CA ILE A 220 5.02 -3.16 -21.27
C ILE A 220 4.10 -3.16 -22.49
N GLU A 221 4.67 -3.04 -23.69
CA GLU A 221 3.97 -3.18 -24.96
C GLU A 221 4.39 -4.51 -25.60
N ASP A 222 3.43 -5.40 -25.84
CA ASP A 222 3.64 -6.74 -26.41
C ASP A 222 3.21 -6.84 -27.87
N ARG A 223 2.96 -5.73 -28.56
CA ARG A 223 2.63 -5.73 -29.98
C ARG A 223 3.80 -6.21 -30.79
N LYS A 224 3.65 -7.31 -31.54
CA LYS A 224 4.70 -7.91 -32.35
C LYS A 224 5.38 -6.87 -33.27
N GLY A 225 6.71 -6.76 -33.16
CA GLY A 225 7.56 -5.83 -33.90
C GLY A 225 7.56 -4.40 -33.34
N GLN A 226 6.88 -4.17 -32.19
CA GLN A 226 6.85 -2.90 -31.46
C GLN A 226 7.00 -3.12 -29.95
N GLU A 227 7.54 -4.27 -29.56
CA GLU A 227 7.74 -4.65 -28.17
C GLU A 227 8.61 -3.63 -27.44
N GLN A 228 8.18 -3.19 -26.26
CA GLN A 228 8.86 -2.16 -25.51
C GLN A 228 8.62 -2.31 -24.01
N ILE A 229 9.66 -2.13 -23.21
CA ILE A 229 9.54 -1.81 -21.79
C ILE A 229 9.88 -0.31 -21.65
N PHE A 230 8.94 0.47 -21.18
CA PHE A 230 9.08 1.90 -20.94
C PHE A 230 8.99 2.18 -19.46
N VAL A 231 9.98 2.90 -18.94
CA VAL A 231 10.03 3.37 -17.56
C VAL A 231 10.11 4.88 -17.58
N HIS A 232 9.25 5.54 -16.85
CA HIS A 232 9.22 6.99 -16.69
C HIS A 232 9.20 7.33 -15.20
N ALA A 233 10.21 8.04 -14.76
CA ALA A 233 10.26 8.71 -13.47
C ALA A 233 10.00 10.20 -13.65
N GLN A 234 9.03 10.74 -12.94
CA GLN A 234 8.67 12.17 -13.04
C GLN A 234 9.81 13.06 -12.56
N ARG A 235 10.60 12.62 -11.62
CA ARG A 235 11.68 13.39 -11.05
C ARG A 235 12.96 12.58 -10.95
N ASP A 236 13.08 11.72 -9.98
CA ASP A 236 14.31 11.02 -9.66
C ASP A 236 14.15 9.51 -9.94
N TRP A 237 15.20 8.87 -10.37
CA TRP A 237 15.32 7.42 -10.53
C TRP A 237 16.54 6.95 -9.75
N ASP A 238 16.31 6.22 -8.66
CA ASP A 238 17.33 5.60 -7.86
C ASP A 238 17.36 4.10 -8.13
N GLU A 239 18.55 3.56 -8.36
CA GLU A 239 18.78 2.13 -8.55
C GLU A 239 19.88 1.66 -7.61
N ASN A 240 19.54 0.82 -6.62
CA ASN A 240 20.46 0.25 -5.66
C ASN A 240 20.58 -1.26 -5.91
N ILE A 241 21.77 -1.73 -6.21
CA ILE A 241 22.07 -3.13 -6.53
C ILE A 241 23.13 -3.65 -5.57
N GLU A 242 22.75 -4.53 -4.67
CA GLU A 242 23.61 -5.03 -3.60
C GLU A 242 24.73 -5.95 -4.08
N HIS A 243 24.68 -6.44 -5.32
CA HIS A 243 25.70 -7.38 -5.83
C HIS A 243 26.08 -7.04 -7.27
N ASP A 244 25.57 -7.71 -8.27
CA ASP A 244 26.02 -7.57 -9.68
C ASP A 244 24.94 -6.91 -10.56
N GLN A 245 25.34 -5.96 -11.42
CA GLN A 245 24.54 -5.51 -12.54
C GLN A 245 25.13 -6.02 -13.86
N LYS A 246 24.33 -6.68 -14.70
CA LYS A 246 24.73 -7.17 -16.03
C LYS A 246 23.79 -6.61 -17.09
N ILE A 247 24.31 -5.77 -17.97
CA ILE A 247 23.53 -5.14 -19.05
C ILE A 247 24.06 -5.67 -20.39
N ARG A 248 23.18 -6.21 -21.23
CA ARG A 248 23.46 -6.61 -22.62
C ARG A 248 22.49 -5.88 -23.55
N VAL A 249 23.04 -5.08 -24.46
CA VAL A 249 22.28 -4.38 -25.48
C VAL A 249 22.58 -4.99 -26.83
N GLY A 250 21.57 -5.52 -27.52
CA GLY A 250 21.74 -6.24 -28.79
C GLY A 250 21.97 -5.34 -30.01
N HIS A 251 21.68 -4.06 -29.91
CA HIS A 251 21.83 -3.11 -31.03
C HIS A 251 22.51 -1.83 -30.55
N GLN A 252 21.78 -0.76 -30.23
CA GLN A 252 22.36 0.52 -29.87
C GLN A 252 21.99 0.92 -28.45
N ARG A 253 22.88 1.67 -27.79
CA ARG A 253 22.61 2.34 -26.52
C ARG A 253 22.79 3.86 -26.71
N HIS A 254 21.80 4.62 -26.29
CA HIS A 254 21.82 6.08 -26.29
C HIS A 254 21.67 6.61 -24.88
N ASP A 255 22.63 7.38 -24.41
CA ASP A 255 22.62 8.04 -23.12
C ASP A 255 22.70 9.55 -23.31
N THR A 256 21.81 10.29 -22.72
CA THR A 256 21.81 11.77 -22.73
C THR A 256 21.66 12.28 -21.31
N VAL A 257 22.67 13.01 -20.84
CA VAL A 257 22.66 13.67 -19.53
C VAL A 257 22.71 15.18 -19.76
N GLN A 258 21.67 15.89 -19.34
CA GLN A 258 21.57 17.34 -19.61
C GLN A 258 22.41 18.22 -18.65
N ALA A 259 22.81 17.68 -17.52
CA ALA A 259 23.67 18.37 -16.56
C ALA A 259 24.95 17.57 -16.32
N ASN A 260 25.37 17.41 -15.08
CA ASN A 260 26.61 16.71 -14.75
C ASN A 260 26.40 15.20 -14.68
N SER A 261 27.42 14.42 -15.04
CA SER A 261 27.50 13.00 -14.84
C SER A 261 28.69 12.68 -13.94
N TYR A 262 28.49 11.85 -12.93
CA TYR A 262 29.52 11.43 -11.98
C TYR A 262 29.62 9.90 -12.01
N SER A 263 30.85 9.39 -12.07
CA SER A 263 31.13 7.95 -12.02
C SER A 263 32.35 7.70 -11.15
N GLU A 264 32.27 6.75 -10.23
CA GLU A 264 33.37 6.30 -9.38
C GLU A 264 33.51 4.78 -9.50
N PHE A 265 34.71 4.32 -9.89
CA PHE A 265 35.07 2.89 -9.90
C PHE A 265 36.07 2.64 -8.78
N LYS A 266 35.64 1.97 -7.71
CA LYS A 266 36.48 1.71 -6.52
C LYS A 266 37.53 0.60 -6.75
N ALA A 267 37.46 -0.08 -7.89
CA ALA A 267 38.42 -1.07 -8.33
C ALA A 267 38.82 -0.81 -9.80
N GLU A 268 38.92 -1.82 -10.64
CA GLU A 268 39.37 -1.69 -12.01
C GLU A 268 38.24 -1.36 -12.98
N GLU A 269 38.49 -0.47 -13.95
CA GLU A 269 37.63 -0.27 -15.10
C GLU A 269 38.23 -0.94 -16.33
N HIS A 270 37.52 -1.89 -16.96
CA HIS A 270 37.87 -2.51 -18.21
C HIS A 270 36.99 -2.02 -19.36
N ARG A 271 37.59 -1.38 -20.36
CA ARG A 271 36.87 -0.88 -21.52
C ARG A 271 37.48 -1.30 -22.80
N THR A 272 36.75 -2.00 -23.68
CA THR A 272 37.19 -2.40 -25.03
C THR A 272 36.25 -1.80 -26.08
N THR A 273 36.81 -1.16 -27.08
CA THR A 273 36.08 -0.66 -28.25
C THR A 273 36.65 -1.30 -29.50
N HIS A 274 35.85 -2.10 -30.21
CA HIS A 274 36.32 -2.84 -31.40
C HIS A 274 36.37 -1.99 -32.69
N ALA A 275 35.75 -0.81 -32.69
CA ALA A 275 35.76 0.11 -33.83
C ALA A 275 36.27 1.49 -33.41
N GLU A 276 35.82 2.54 -34.03
CA GLU A 276 36.24 3.89 -33.70
C GLU A 276 35.64 4.37 -32.36
N ARG A 277 36.49 5.06 -31.61
CA ARG A 277 36.04 5.86 -30.45
C ARG A 277 36.24 7.35 -30.79
N LYS A 278 35.16 8.10 -30.73
CA LYS A 278 35.17 9.55 -30.93
C LYS A 278 34.82 10.27 -29.62
N VAL A 279 35.65 11.20 -29.21
CA VAL A 279 35.44 12.01 -27.98
C VAL A 279 35.61 13.46 -28.35
N GLU A 280 34.65 14.28 -28.03
CA GLU A 280 34.71 15.72 -28.14
C GLU A 280 34.51 16.34 -26.75
N VAL A 281 35.46 17.13 -26.28
CA VAL A 281 35.37 17.91 -25.05
C VAL A 281 35.40 19.40 -25.42
N ARG A 282 34.30 20.12 -25.25
CA ARG A 282 34.16 21.50 -25.67
C ARG A 282 34.76 22.54 -24.71
N ALA A 283 35.23 22.08 -23.58
CA ALA A 283 35.94 22.90 -22.59
C ALA A 283 37.31 22.28 -22.28
N SER A 284 37.63 22.12 -21.04
CA SER A 284 38.91 21.50 -20.61
C SER A 284 38.77 20.02 -20.31
N ASP A 285 39.75 19.23 -20.70
CA ASP A 285 39.91 17.85 -20.32
C ASP A 285 41.03 17.71 -19.26
N HIS A 286 40.74 17.13 -18.14
CA HIS A 286 41.68 16.98 -17.01
C HIS A 286 41.92 15.49 -16.73
N LEU A 287 43.14 15.05 -16.91
CA LEU A 287 43.56 13.66 -16.62
C LEU A 287 44.65 13.69 -15.55
N THR A 288 44.44 12.97 -14.43
CA THR A 288 45.42 12.72 -13.39
C THR A 288 45.62 11.22 -13.27
N VAL A 289 46.88 10.74 -13.41
CA VAL A 289 47.28 9.35 -13.24
C VAL A 289 48.33 9.29 -12.15
N ALA A 290 48.04 8.54 -11.07
CA ALA A 290 48.90 8.49 -9.87
C ALA A 290 50.23 7.78 -10.13
N ASN A 291 50.23 6.74 -10.99
CA ASN A 291 51.41 5.94 -11.30
C ASN A 291 51.79 6.10 -12.77
N ASP A 292 51.63 5.08 -13.59
CA ASP A 292 52.08 5.06 -14.96
C ASP A 292 50.96 5.17 -15.97
N GLN A 293 51.16 5.96 -17.03
CA GLN A 293 50.28 5.97 -18.19
C GLN A 293 51.01 5.33 -19.38
N HIS A 294 50.49 4.22 -19.90
CA HIS A 294 50.96 3.54 -21.08
C HIS A 294 50.09 3.84 -22.28
N LEU A 295 50.69 4.44 -23.32
CA LEU A 295 50.01 4.72 -24.60
C LEU A 295 50.75 3.98 -25.71
N LYS A 296 50.08 3.02 -26.39
CA LYS A 296 50.63 2.32 -27.56
C LYS A 296 49.71 2.54 -28.76
N ILE A 297 50.29 3.11 -29.82
CA ILE A 297 49.57 3.41 -31.04
C ILE A 297 50.28 2.74 -32.20
N ALA A 298 49.55 1.93 -32.98
CA ALA A 298 50.15 1.12 -34.03
C ALA A 298 50.57 1.94 -35.28
N SER A 299 49.91 3.06 -35.54
CA SER A 299 50.15 3.88 -36.72
C SER A 299 50.66 5.28 -36.34
N GLY A 300 49.86 6.26 -36.23
CA GLY A 300 50.26 7.64 -35.99
C GLY A 300 49.61 8.25 -34.77
N GLN A 301 50.37 9.06 -34.03
CA GLN A 301 49.81 9.96 -32.98
C GLN A 301 49.97 11.40 -33.45
N PHE A 302 48.91 12.14 -33.55
CA PHE A 302 48.90 13.56 -33.95
C PHE A 302 48.44 14.38 -32.76
N VAL A 303 49.26 15.34 -32.32
CA VAL A 303 48.98 16.27 -31.23
C VAL A 303 49.18 17.67 -31.74
N GLU A 304 48.15 18.50 -31.66
CA GLU A 304 48.17 19.89 -32.03
C GLU A 304 47.61 20.77 -30.89
N ALA A 305 48.29 21.83 -30.53
CA ALA A 305 47.83 22.82 -29.57
C ALA A 305 48.00 24.22 -30.13
N GLY A 306 47.01 25.09 -29.96
CA GLY A 306 47.00 26.46 -30.50
C GLY A 306 48.05 27.38 -29.86
N GLN A 307 48.46 27.09 -28.64
CA GLN A 307 49.42 27.94 -27.91
C GLN A 307 50.67 27.21 -27.46
N GLU A 308 50.53 26.15 -26.69
CA GLU A 308 51.68 25.50 -26.04
C GLU A 308 51.50 24.01 -25.91
N ILE A 309 52.54 23.24 -26.16
CA ILE A 309 52.70 21.86 -25.73
C ILE A 309 53.88 21.83 -24.75
N HIS A 310 53.58 21.60 -23.44
CA HIS A 310 54.59 21.53 -22.40
C HIS A 310 54.80 20.08 -21.98
N LEU A 311 56.02 19.56 -22.22
CA LEU A 311 56.47 18.24 -21.80
C LEU A 311 57.56 18.42 -20.75
N SER A 312 57.30 17.96 -19.50
CA SER A 312 58.24 18.06 -18.42
C SER A 312 58.43 16.70 -17.73
N SER A 313 59.65 16.37 -17.37
CA SER A 313 59.99 15.21 -16.59
C SER A 313 61.00 15.55 -15.50
N GLY A 314 60.86 15.01 -14.31
CA GLY A 314 61.79 15.21 -13.20
C GLY A 314 63.16 14.59 -13.41
N LEU A 315 63.26 13.55 -14.23
CA LEU A 315 64.53 12.82 -14.41
C LEU A 315 64.93 12.69 -15.88
N LYS A 316 64.07 12.27 -16.80
CA LYS A 316 64.50 11.92 -18.13
C LYS A 316 63.38 12.06 -19.18
N VAL A 317 63.69 12.65 -20.31
CA VAL A 317 62.91 12.63 -21.53
C VAL A 317 63.71 11.94 -22.61
N VAL A 318 63.13 10.94 -23.25
CA VAL A 318 63.74 10.22 -24.40
C VAL A 318 62.82 10.45 -25.62
N LEU A 319 63.40 10.95 -26.69
CA LEU A 319 62.73 11.07 -27.98
C LEU A 319 63.53 10.21 -28.97
N GLU A 320 62.88 9.14 -29.48
CA GLU A 320 63.54 8.18 -30.38
C GLU A 320 62.69 8.06 -31.66
N ALA A 321 63.37 8.11 -32.82
CA ALA A 321 62.75 7.93 -34.12
C ALA A 321 63.63 6.94 -34.93
N GLY A 322 63.01 5.96 -35.60
CA GLY A 322 63.74 4.96 -36.37
C GLY A 322 64.36 5.52 -37.66
N ALA A 323 63.84 6.62 -38.21
CA ALA A 323 64.33 7.18 -39.46
C ALA A 323 64.72 8.64 -39.32
N GLU A 324 63.83 9.50 -38.80
CA GLU A 324 64.08 10.94 -38.71
C GLU A 324 63.44 11.55 -37.46
N LEU A 325 64.17 12.39 -36.73
CA LEU A 325 63.68 13.27 -35.70
C LEU A 325 63.90 14.70 -36.12
N THR A 326 62.84 15.49 -36.30
CA THR A 326 62.93 16.91 -36.62
C THR A 326 62.30 17.75 -35.51
N LEU A 327 63.04 18.75 -34.94
CA LEU A 327 62.56 19.80 -34.06
C LEU A 327 62.62 21.11 -34.80
N LYS A 328 61.47 21.75 -35.02
CA LYS A 328 61.33 22.99 -35.85
C LYS A 328 60.70 24.10 -35.02
N GLY A 329 61.26 25.29 -35.10
CA GLY A 329 60.72 26.48 -34.43
C GLY A 329 61.21 27.78 -35.09
N GLY A 330 60.33 28.79 -35.37
CA GLY A 330 60.68 30.10 -35.84
C GLY A 330 61.54 30.14 -37.12
N GLY A 331 61.38 29.19 -38.01
CA GLY A 331 62.18 29.09 -39.24
C GLY A 331 63.52 28.35 -39.08
N SER A 332 63.93 27.98 -37.86
CA SER A 332 65.11 27.19 -37.55
C SER A 332 64.72 25.73 -37.25
N PHE A 333 65.63 24.78 -37.43
CA PHE A 333 65.38 23.37 -37.10
C PHE A 333 66.63 22.61 -36.70
N LEU A 334 66.40 21.58 -35.92
CA LEU A 334 67.33 20.50 -35.63
C LEU A 334 66.75 19.19 -36.26
N LYS A 335 67.54 18.54 -37.11
CA LYS A 335 67.16 17.31 -37.76
C LYS A 335 68.25 16.23 -37.48
N LEU A 336 67.79 15.05 -37.07
CA LEU A 336 68.62 13.85 -36.93
C LEU A 336 68.09 12.80 -37.89
N ASP A 337 68.96 12.33 -38.80
CA ASP A 337 68.63 11.25 -39.74
C ASP A 337 69.84 10.38 -40.05
N ALA A 338 69.71 9.46 -40.99
CA ALA A 338 70.81 8.57 -41.37
C ALA A 338 72.02 9.31 -41.95
N SER A 339 71.92 10.52 -42.42
CA SER A 339 73.04 11.34 -42.93
C SER A 339 73.79 12.12 -41.83
N GLY A 340 73.25 12.16 -40.63
CA GLY A 340 73.86 12.84 -39.49
C GLY A 340 72.98 13.84 -38.80
N VAL A 341 73.59 14.91 -38.19
CA VAL A 341 72.91 15.97 -37.48
C VAL A 341 72.99 17.24 -38.31
N THR A 342 71.80 17.79 -38.65
CA THR A 342 71.67 19.08 -39.37
C THR A 342 71.13 20.13 -38.44
N LEU A 343 71.83 21.23 -38.25
CA LEU A 343 71.40 22.46 -37.58
C LEU A 343 71.30 23.58 -38.63
N SER A 344 70.15 24.21 -38.71
CA SER A 344 69.92 25.30 -39.64
C SER A 344 69.10 26.43 -38.99
N GLY A 345 69.52 27.66 -39.19
CA GLY A 345 68.91 28.86 -38.68
C GLY A 345 69.68 30.10 -39.09
N ALA A 346 69.13 31.30 -38.86
CA ALA A 346 69.80 32.56 -39.18
C ALA A 346 71.12 32.73 -38.40
N ASN A 347 71.22 32.21 -37.20
CA ASN A 347 72.39 32.11 -36.38
C ASN A 347 72.45 30.79 -35.62
N VAL A 348 73.57 30.07 -35.64
CA VAL A 348 73.81 28.89 -34.81
C VAL A 348 74.76 29.29 -33.68
N ARG A 349 74.30 29.24 -32.44
CA ARG A 349 75.07 29.54 -31.24
C ARG A 349 75.38 28.27 -30.49
N VAL A 350 76.65 27.96 -30.28
CA VAL A 350 77.13 26.83 -29.54
C VAL A 350 77.90 27.31 -28.30
N ASN A 351 77.50 26.93 -27.11
CA ASN A 351 78.11 27.31 -25.84
C ASN A 351 78.30 28.83 -25.62
N SER A 352 77.33 29.63 -26.15
CA SER A 352 77.43 31.13 -26.14
C SER A 352 76.60 31.78 -25.02
N GLY A 353 76.08 30.98 -24.09
CA GLY A 353 75.13 31.47 -23.08
C GLY A 353 73.72 31.67 -23.63
N GLY A 354 72.76 32.00 -22.79
CA GLY A 354 71.37 32.18 -23.11
C GLY A 354 70.46 31.73 -21.97
N SER A 355 69.15 31.96 -22.07
CA SER A 355 68.15 31.48 -21.11
C SER A 355 67.20 30.49 -21.80
N PRO A 356 66.93 29.33 -21.19
CA PRO A 356 65.90 28.45 -21.69
C PRO A 356 64.52 29.06 -21.57
N GLY A 357 63.60 28.69 -22.42
CA GLY A 357 62.18 28.95 -22.27
C GLY A 357 61.60 28.20 -21.07
N ASN A 358 60.56 28.75 -20.45
CA ASN A 358 59.80 28.10 -19.36
C ASN A 358 58.42 27.72 -19.90
N GLY A 359 57.90 26.52 -19.53
CA GLY A 359 56.55 26.10 -19.78
C GLY A 359 55.65 26.36 -18.59
N SER A 360 54.33 26.29 -18.80
CA SER A 360 53.30 26.62 -17.81
C SER A 360 52.99 25.52 -16.79
N GLY A 361 53.38 24.27 -17.11
CA GLY A 361 53.11 23.10 -16.25
C GLY A 361 51.68 22.59 -16.38
N ALA A 362 51.43 21.43 -15.80
CA ALA A 362 50.11 20.81 -15.74
C ALA A 362 49.44 21.04 -14.39
N ALA A 363 48.15 21.45 -14.40
CA ALA A 363 47.36 21.69 -13.20
C ALA A 363 45.93 21.09 -13.37
N PRO A 364 45.80 19.76 -13.46
CA PRO A 364 44.47 19.15 -13.65
C PRO A 364 43.62 19.29 -12.40
N LEU A 365 42.28 19.46 -12.59
CA LEU A 365 41.29 19.44 -11.53
C LEU A 365 40.87 17.97 -11.27
N LEU A 366 40.58 17.67 -10.00
CA LEU A 366 40.05 16.37 -9.61
C LEU A 366 38.54 16.27 -9.85
N PRO A 367 37.99 15.09 -10.18
CA PRO A 367 36.56 14.87 -10.30
C PRO A 367 35.86 14.96 -8.95
N GLY A 368 34.56 15.37 -8.94
CA GLY A 368 33.71 15.27 -7.78
C GLY A 368 33.17 13.85 -7.58
N PRO A 369 32.86 13.42 -6.35
CA PRO A 369 32.26 12.11 -6.08
C PRO A 369 30.78 12.07 -6.52
N PRO A 370 30.24 10.86 -6.88
CA PRO A 370 28.82 10.67 -7.07
C PRO A 370 28.05 10.78 -5.75
N LEU A 371 26.75 11.04 -5.82
CA LEU A 371 25.82 10.94 -4.70
C LEU A 371 25.37 9.48 -4.53
N ASP A 372 25.04 9.11 -3.28
CA ASP A 372 24.44 7.80 -2.98
C ASP A 372 22.98 7.75 -3.46
N ALA A 373 22.53 6.58 -3.90
CA ALA A 373 21.13 6.32 -4.18
C ALA A 373 20.31 6.22 -2.87
N ASP A 374 18.97 6.39 -2.98
CA ASP A 374 18.07 6.27 -1.82
C ASP A 374 18.18 4.88 -1.17
N ALA A 375 18.36 4.86 0.14
CA ALA A 375 18.55 3.65 0.94
C ALA A 375 17.24 2.90 1.28
N ALA A 376 16.07 3.37 0.82
CA ALA A 376 14.76 2.76 1.03
C ALA A 376 14.47 2.37 2.48
N THR A 377 13.89 3.26 3.27
CA THR A 377 13.55 2.99 4.68
C THR A 377 12.28 2.14 4.78
N ALA A 378 12.36 0.96 5.40
CA ALA A 378 11.21 0.10 5.67
C ALA A 378 10.21 0.76 6.64
N GLY A 379 8.91 0.49 6.42
CA GLY A 379 7.85 0.94 7.32
C GLY A 379 7.97 0.33 8.72
N GLN A 380 7.55 1.06 9.74
CA GLN A 380 7.52 0.56 11.11
C GLN A 380 6.37 -0.42 11.33
N VAL A 381 6.59 -1.42 12.19
CA VAL A 381 5.53 -2.30 12.67
C VAL A 381 4.60 -1.50 13.55
N LEU A 382 3.32 -1.41 13.17
CA LEU A 382 2.31 -0.73 13.95
C LEU A 382 1.71 -1.70 14.96
N ASP A 383 1.72 -1.33 16.25
CA ASP A 383 0.98 -2.05 17.26
C ASP A 383 -0.51 -1.96 16.97
N ASN A 384 -1.17 -3.12 16.93
CA ASN A 384 -2.61 -3.20 16.69
C ASN A 384 -3.34 -3.37 18.03
N PRO A 385 -3.91 -2.30 18.60
CA PRO A 385 -4.67 -2.40 19.85
C PRO A 385 -5.93 -3.29 19.72
N ALA A 386 -6.41 -3.57 18.51
CA ALA A 386 -7.58 -4.42 18.27
C ALA A 386 -7.27 -5.93 18.32
N ARG A 387 -6.03 -6.34 18.54
CA ARG A 387 -5.66 -7.77 18.73
C ARG A 387 -5.39 -8.17 20.17
N SER A 388 -5.51 -7.31 21.14
CA SER A 388 -5.83 -7.80 22.47
C SER A 388 -7.19 -8.48 22.33
N ARG A 389 -7.23 -9.82 22.25
CA ARG A 389 -8.48 -10.54 22.60
C ARG A 389 -8.95 -9.86 23.88
N PRO A 390 -10.21 -9.36 23.95
CA PRO A 390 -10.73 -8.99 25.24
C PRO A 390 -10.45 -10.20 26.13
N GLU A 391 -9.71 -10.00 27.21
CA GLU A 391 -9.60 -11.02 28.25
C GLU A 391 -11.03 -11.52 28.44
N ARG A 392 -11.26 -12.80 28.32
CA ARG A 392 -12.56 -13.38 28.63
C ARG A 392 -12.75 -13.07 30.10
N LYS A 393 -13.41 -11.94 30.36
CA LYS A 393 -13.91 -11.66 31.68
C LYS A 393 -14.74 -12.87 32.09
N GLY A 394 -14.48 -13.43 33.24
CA GLY A 394 -15.25 -14.52 33.77
C GLY A 394 -16.74 -14.20 33.76
N PRO A 395 -17.62 -15.19 33.86
CA PRO A 395 -19.07 -14.99 33.81
C PRO A 395 -19.58 -13.85 34.72
N GLU A 396 -18.96 -13.65 35.88
CA GLU A 396 -19.29 -12.59 36.83
C GLU A 396 -19.03 -11.16 36.31
N GLN A 397 -17.98 -10.94 35.52
CA GLN A 397 -17.67 -9.63 34.96
C GLN A 397 -18.50 -9.27 33.72
N LEU A 398 -18.96 -10.29 32.98
CA LEU A 398 -19.88 -10.10 31.84
C LEU A 398 -21.30 -9.68 32.29
N ILE A 399 -21.71 -10.11 33.45
CA ILE A 399 -23.04 -9.78 34.01
C ILE A 399 -23.07 -8.32 34.48
N VAL A 400 -21.99 -7.84 35.08
CA VAL A 400 -21.90 -6.44 35.58
C VAL A 400 -21.86 -5.42 34.44
N ASP A 401 -21.20 -5.73 33.33
CA ASP A 401 -21.10 -4.81 32.20
C ASP A 401 -22.39 -4.72 31.33
N VAL A 402 -23.31 -5.68 31.46
CA VAL A 402 -24.57 -5.71 30.70
C VAL A 402 -25.73 -5.00 31.44
N TRP A 403 -25.65 -4.82 32.76
CA TRP A 403 -26.80 -4.38 33.57
C TRP A 403 -26.64 -3.02 34.28
N GLY A 404 -25.62 -2.23 33.92
CA GLY A 404 -25.48 -0.84 34.38
C GLY A 404 -25.05 -0.69 35.84
N ASP A 405 -24.68 0.51 36.19
CA ASP A 405 -24.17 0.95 37.50
C ASP A 405 -25.02 0.49 38.70
N PRO A 406 -24.47 -0.24 39.68
CA PRO A 406 -25.17 -0.67 40.89
C PRO A 406 -25.73 0.48 41.77
N ALA A 407 -25.37 1.72 41.47
CA ALA A 407 -25.84 2.90 42.23
C ALA A 407 -27.32 3.32 41.95
N GLN A 408 -28.01 2.69 41.01
CA GLN A 408 -29.42 3.00 40.70
C GLN A 408 -30.39 1.83 40.97
N GLY A 409 -30.27 1.21 42.07
CA GLY A 409 -31.40 0.64 42.86
C GLY A 409 -32.33 -0.37 42.16
N SER A 410 -31.81 -1.34 41.39
CA SER A 410 -32.56 -2.54 40.99
C SER A 410 -31.71 -3.76 41.24
N GLN A 411 -31.81 -4.38 42.43
CA GLN A 411 -31.11 -5.59 42.76
C GLN A 411 -31.81 -6.79 42.12
N VAL A 412 -31.27 -7.36 41.07
CA VAL A 412 -31.45 -8.76 40.72
C VAL A 412 -30.23 -9.50 41.23
N VAL A 413 -30.30 -10.16 42.38
CA VAL A 413 -29.25 -11.00 42.90
C VAL A 413 -29.35 -12.37 42.20
N LEU A 414 -28.50 -12.58 41.19
CA LEU A 414 -28.25 -13.94 40.71
C LEU A 414 -27.18 -14.57 41.62
N LEU A 415 -27.55 -15.60 42.36
CA LEU A 415 -26.60 -16.39 43.13
C LEU A 415 -25.66 -17.13 42.18
N PRO A 416 -24.34 -17.18 42.46
CA PRO A 416 -23.39 -17.93 41.63
C PRO A 416 -23.73 -19.42 41.66
N PRO A 417 -23.46 -20.17 40.58
CA PRO A 417 -23.58 -21.62 40.62
C PRO A 417 -22.55 -22.15 41.61
N GLU A 418 -23.02 -23.01 42.53
CA GLU A 418 -22.16 -23.72 43.47
C GLU A 418 -21.07 -24.47 42.70
N SER A 419 -19.81 -24.20 43.03
CA SER A 419 -18.66 -24.95 42.55
C SER A 419 -18.76 -26.38 43.00
N GLU A 420 -18.97 -27.30 42.08
CA GLU A 420 -18.73 -28.71 42.34
C GLU A 420 -17.26 -28.91 42.73
N ALA A 421 -17.08 -29.53 43.91
CA ALA A 421 -15.82 -29.99 44.51
C ALA A 421 -15.24 -31.19 43.75
#